data_5d9e2ff8bf94dcdce3b15592183d74bd
#
_entry.id   5d9e2ff8bf94dcdce3b15592183d74bd
#
_cell.length_a   1.000
_cell.length_b   1.000
_cell.length_c   1.000
_cell.angle_alpha   90.00
_cell.angle_beta   90.00
_cell.angle_gamma   90.00
#
_symmetry.space_group_name_H-M   'P 1'
#
loop_
_entity.id
_entity.type
_entity.pdbx_description
1 polymer ?
#
loop_
_entity_poly.entity_id
_entity_poly.type
_entity_poly.pdbx_seq_one_letter_code
_entity_poly.pdbx_strand_id
1 'polypeptide(L)'
;MIVTTTNSIEGFKIDRYIGLVTGEVIAGVNLFKDIGAGLRNLFGGRSQGYENELQTARESAQKELVERAEKLGADAVVGVDLDYEVLGQGDMLMVSVTGTAVTLSY
;
A
#
# COMPACT_ATOMS: atom_id res chain seq x y z
N MET A 1 -2.59 -2.42 15.16
CA MET A 1 -2.06 -3.61 14.46
C MET A 1 -0.66 -3.30 13.93
N ILE A 2 0.27 -4.21 14.07
CA ILE A 2 1.61 -4.07 13.50
C ILE A 2 1.58 -4.50 12.05
N VAL A 3 2.05 -3.64 11.17
CA VAL A 3 2.20 -3.92 9.74
C VAL A 3 3.66 -3.68 9.41
N THR A 4 4.34 -4.72 8.91
CA THR A 4 5.79 -4.65 8.74
C THR A 4 6.24 -5.38 7.49
N THR A 5 7.35 -4.91 6.91
CA THR A 5 7.98 -5.58 5.78
C THR A 5 8.86 -6.75 6.21
N THR A 6 9.15 -6.85 7.52
CA THR A 6 9.93 -7.98 8.05
C THR A 6 9.09 -9.25 8.06
N ASN A 7 9.76 -10.39 8.08
CA ASN A 7 9.09 -11.70 8.09
C ASN A 7 8.67 -12.14 9.49
N SER A 8 9.12 -11.43 10.51
CA SER A 8 8.84 -11.73 11.90
C SER A 8 8.73 -10.44 12.70
N ILE A 9 8.24 -10.55 13.92
CA ILE A 9 8.12 -9.42 14.85
C ILE A 9 8.88 -9.77 16.10
N GLU A 10 9.88 -8.94 16.42
CA GLU A 10 10.73 -9.15 17.57
C GLU A 10 9.90 -9.12 18.85
N GLY A 11 10.15 -10.07 19.75
CA GLY A 11 9.40 -10.21 20.99
C GLY A 11 8.16 -11.07 20.91
N PHE A 12 7.80 -11.52 19.70
CA PHE A 12 6.61 -12.34 19.50
C PHE A 12 6.94 -13.54 18.62
N LYS A 13 6.14 -14.57 18.78
CA LYS A 13 6.17 -15.74 17.87
C LYS A 13 4.93 -15.66 17.00
N ILE A 14 5.08 -16.06 15.75
CA ILE A 14 3.92 -16.24 14.88
C ILE A 14 3.26 -17.55 15.31
N ASP A 15 2.04 -17.45 15.78
CA ASP A 15 1.25 -18.57 16.23
C ASP A 15 0.58 -19.27 15.06
N ARG A 16 -0.04 -18.49 14.19
CA ARG A 16 -0.75 -19.02 13.03
C ARG A 16 -0.67 -18.05 11.86
N TYR A 17 -0.47 -18.62 10.68
CA TYR A 17 -0.57 -17.88 9.41
C TYR A 17 -2.01 -17.98 8.93
N ILE A 18 -2.70 -16.85 8.86
CA ILE A 18 -4.09 -16.82 8.42
C ILE A 18 -4.16 -16.87 6.90
N GLY A 19 -3.34 -16.07 6.22
CA GLY A 19 -3.31 -16.04 4.78
C GLY A 19 -2.89 -14.70 4.22
N LEU A 20 -2.94 -14.59 2.92
CA LEU A 20 -2.59 -13.38 2.20
C LEU A 20 -3.68 -12.33 2.37
N VAL A 21 -3.26 -11.09 2.54
CA VAL A 21 -4.15 -9.93 2.52
C VAL A 21 -3.60 -8.92 1.53
N THR A 22 -4.49 -8.18 0.92
CA THR A 22 -4.14 -7.19 -0.10
C THR A 22 -4.98 -5.94 0.11
N GLY A 23 -4.36 -4.79 -0.14
CA GLY A 23 -5.08 -3.53 -0.28
C GLY A 23 -4.70 -2.92 -1.62
N GLU A 24 -5.65 -2.31 -2.32
CA GLU A 24 -5.41 -1.74 -3.63
C GLU A 24 -6.15 -0.43 -3.80
N VAL A 25 -5.50 0.51 -4.49
CA VAL A 25 -6.11 1.77 -4.88
C VAL A 25 -5.73 2.06 -6.32
N ILE A 26 -6.72 2.46 -7.11
CA ILE A 26 -6.48 2.90 -8.48
C ILE A 26 -6.78 4.38 -8.55
N ALA A 27 -5.77 5.19 -8.88
CA ALA A 27 -5.93 6.62 -9.08
C ALA A 27 -6.48 6.86 -10.49
N GLY A 28 -7.53 7.66 -10.57
CA GLY A 28 -8.26 7.87 -11.80
C GLY A 28 -7.56 8.78 -12.80
N VAL A 29 -8.09 8.78 -14.00
CA VAL A 29 -7.52 9.41 -15.20
C VAL A 29 -7.21 10.89 -15.01
N ASN A 30 -8.18 11.66 -14.54
CA ASN A 30 -8.02 13.12 -14.51
C ASN A 30 -6.95 13.56 -13.51
N LEU A 31 -6.94 12.91 -12.35
CA LEU A 31 -5.98 13.18 -11.30
C LEU A 31 -4.55 12.90 -11.77
N PHE A 32 -4.35 11.75 -12.40
CA PHE A 32 -3.02 11.35 -12.87
C PHE A 32 -2.54 12.22 -14.03
N LYS A 33 -3.43 12.64 -14.91
CA LYS A 33 -3.08 13.54 -16.02
C LYS A 33 -2.65 14.91 -15.51
N ASP A 34 -3.36 15.44 -14.54
CA ASP A 34 -3.02 16.73 -13.94
C ASP A 34 -1.65 16.67 -13.26
N ILE A 35 -1.39 15.59 -12.55
CA ILE A 35 -0.10 15.32 -11.92
C ILE A 35 0.99 15.24 -12.99
N GLY A 36 0.76 14.47 -14.04
CA GLY A 36 1.71 14.31 -15.13
C GLY A 36 2.04 15.61 -15.83
N ALA A 37 1.04 16.46 -16.06
CA ALA A 37 1.24 17.77 -16.63
C ALA A 37 2.06 18.67 -15.73
N GLY A 38 1.78 18.63 -14.43
CA GLY A 38 2.54 19.38 -13.43
C GLY A 38 4.01 18.94 -13.40
N LEU A 39 4.27 17.64 -13.49
CA LEU A 39 5.64 17.13 -13.52
C LEU A 39 6.42 17.61 -14.72
N ARG A 40 5.78 17.65 -15.90
CA ARG A 40 6.45 18.12 -17.12
C ARG A 40 6.87 19.58 -17.02
N ASN A 41 6.16 20.37 -16.27
CA ASN A 41 6.43 21.80 -16.14
C ASN A 41 7.44 22.14 -15.04
N LEU A 42 7.89 21.16 -14.26
CA LEU A 42 8.75 21.39 -13.10
C LEU A 42 10.24 21.15 -13.35
N PHE A 43 10.65 20.92 -14.59
CA PHE A 43 12.08 20.79 -14.95
C PHE A 43 12.89 19.90 -14.01
N GLY A 44 12.40 18.70 -13.75
CA GLY A 44 13.10 17.75 -12.89
C GLY A 44 12.89 17.95 -11.40
N GLY A 45 12.16 18.99 -11.02
CA GLY A 45 11.74 19.18 -9.64
C GLY A 45 10.60 18.24 -9.28
N ARG A 46 10.40 18.05 -7.99
CA ARG A 46 9.30 17.22 -7.50
C ARG A 46 8.01 18.02 -7.47
N SER A 47 6.92 17.37 -7.86
CA SER A 47 5.59 17.95 -7.74
C SER A 47 5.03 17.63 -6.36
N GLN A 48 4.70 18.66 -5.59
CA GLN A 48 4.07 18.47 -4.29
C GLN A 48 2.72 17.77 -4.43
N GLY A 49 1.95 18.14 -5.45
CA GLY A 49 0.66 17.49 -5.73
C GLY A 49 0.83 16.02 -6.05
N TYR A 50 1.81 15.67 -6.86
CA TYR A 50 2.11 14.30 -7.22
C TYR A 50 2.50 13.47 -5.98
N GLU A 51 3.38 14.00 -5.16
CA GLU A 51 3.82 13.31 -3.95
C GLU A 51 2.66 13.11 -2.97
N ASN A 52 1.80 14.12 -2.81
CA ASN A 52 0.64 14.01 -1.94
C ASN A 52 -0.34 12.94 -2.43
N GLU A 53 -0.56 12.85 -3.73
CA GLU A 53 -1.46 11.85 -4.30
C GLU A 53 -0.91 10.43 -4.15
N LEU A 54 0.39 10.24 -4.36
CA LEU A 54 1.03 8.95 -4.13
C LEU A 54 0.93 8.56 -2.67
N GLN A 55 1.19 9.49 -1.76
CA GLN A 55 1.10 9.22 -0.33
C GLN A 55 -0.33 8.85 0.07
N THR A 56 -1.31 9.60 -0.42
CA THR A 56 -2.72 9.32 -0.16
C THR A 56 -3.12 7.93 -0.66
N ALA A 57 -2.68 7.59 -1.87
CA ALA A 57 -2.96 6.27 -2.45
C ALA A 57 -2.35 5.14 -1.62
N ARG A 58 -1.10 5.31 -1.18
CA ARG A 58 -0.44 4.32 -0.32
C ARG A 58 -1.18 4.14 1.00
N GLU A 59 -1.55 5.25 1.64
CA GLU A 59 -2.25 5.20 2.92
C GLU A 59 -3.60 4.52 2.78
N SER A 60 -4.32 4.79 1.70
CA SER A 60 -5.61 4.17 1.43
C SER A 60 -5.45 2.67 1.19
N ALA A 61 -4.44 2.26 0.43
CA ALA A 61 -4.17 0.84 0.18
C ALA A 61 -3.80 0.11 1.48
N GLN A 62 -2.97 0.73 2.31
CA GLN A 62 -2.58 0.16 3.61
C GLN A 62 -3.78 0.05 4.56
N LYS A 63 -4.63 1.06 4.56
CA LYS A 63 -5.85 1.03 5.39
C LYS A 63 -6.75 -0.13 4.99
N GLU A 64 -6.92 -0.36 3.71
CA GLU A 64 -7.71 -1.49 3.22
C GLU A 64 -7.11 -2.83 3.63
N LEU A 65 -5.79 -2.95 3.52
CA LEU A 65 -5.07 -4.15 3.97
C LEU A 65 -5.34 -4.43 5.45
N VAL A 66 -5.20 -3.41 6.29
CA VAL A 66 -5.41 -3.52 7.74
C VAL A 66 -6.86 -3.91 8.05
N GLU A 67 -7.82 -3.27 7.40
CA GLU A 67 -9.23 -3.59 7.61
C GLU A 67 -9.55 -5.05 7.27
N ARG A 68 -8.97 -5.55 6.19
CA ARG A 68 -9.14 -6.96 5.79
C ARG A 68 -8.48 -7.90 6.78
N ALA A 69 -7.29 -7.56 7.25
CA ALA A 69 -6.60 -8.37 8.25
C ALA A 69 -7.36 -8.41 9.57
N GLU A 70 -7.91 -7.28 10.00
CA GLU A 70 -8.73 -7.20 11.22
C GLU A 70 -9.97 -8.10 11.12
N LYS A 71 -10.62 -8.12 9.97
CA LYS A 71 -11.78 -8.98 9.74
C LYS A 71 -11.45 -10.46 9.83
N LEU A 72 -10.21 -10.82 9.53
CA LEU A 72 -9.74 -12.20 9.64
C LEU A 72 -9.31 -12.57 11.07
N GLY A 73 -9.30 -11.61 11.99
CA GLY A 73 -8.85 -11.84 13.35
C GLY A 73 -7.34 -11.81 13.52
N ALA A 74 -6.63 -11.17 12.60
CA ALA A 74 -5.18 -11.09 12.67
C ALA A 74 -4.71 -10.15 13.77
N ASP A 75 -3.52 -10.44 14.30
CA ASP A 75 -2.82 -9.56 15.24
C ASP A 75 -1.84 -8.66 14.52
N ALA A 76 -1.33 -9.10 13.37
CA ALA A 76 -0.32 -8.38 12.60
C ALA A 76 -0.33 -8.80 11.14
N VAL A 77 0.33 -7.99 10.32
CA VAL A 77 0.60 -8.34 8.92
C VAL A 77 2.12 -8.24 8.72
N VAL A 78 2.71 -9.34 8.29
CA VAL A 78 4.16 -9.42 8.06
C VAL A 78 4.48 -9.62 6.59
N GLY A 79 5.74 -9.41 6.22
CA GLY A 79 6.20 -9.60 4.85
C GLY A 79 5.50 -8.66 3.87
N VAL A 80 5.20 -7.45 4.29
CA VAL A 80 4.45 -6.51 3.46
C VAL A 80 5.31 -6.05 2.29
N ASP A 81 4.70 -6.07 1.11
CA ASP A 81 5.29 -5.57 -0.13
C ASP A 81 4.36 -4.54 -0.72
N LEU A 82 4.94 -3.48 -1.25
CA LEU A 82 4.19 -2.36 -1.81
C LEU A 82 4.63 -2.15 -3.26
N ASP A 83 3.68 -2.23 -4.17
CA ASP A 83 3.92 -2.11 -5.59
C ASP A 83 3.13 -0.98 -6.22
N TYR A 84 3.73 -0.41 -7.26
CA TYR A 84 3.09 0.60 -8.09
C TYR A 84 3.05 0.10 -9.51
N GLU A 85 1.96 0.32 -10.21
CA GLU A 85 1.83 -0.05 -11.60
C GLU A 85 1.08 1.03 -12.36
N VAL A 86 1.64 1.43 -13.49
CA VAL A 86 0.98 2.37 -14.40
C VAL A 86 0.12 1.56 -15.34
N LEU A 87 -1.16 1.89 -15.40
CA LEU A 87 -2.13 1.19 -16.21
C LEU A 87 -2.57 2.03 -17.42
N GLY A 88 -3.11 1.36 -18.42
CA GLY A 88 -3.57 2.00 -19.62
C GLY A 88 -2.39 2.61 -20.38
N GLN A 89 -2.53 3.84 -20.84
CA GLN A 89 -1.48 4.56 -21.55
C GLN A 89 -0.85 5.64 -20.66
N GLY A 90 -0.68 5.34 -19.38
CA GLY A 90 -0.14 6.28 -18.41
C GLY A 90 -1.19 7.16 -17.77
N ASP A 91 -2.46 6.78 -17.88
CA ASP A 91 -3.57 7.57 -17.37
C ASP A 91 -4.16 7.02 -16.07
N MET A 92 -3.65 5.91 -15.58
CA MET A 92 -4.05 5.33 -14.29
C MET A 92 -2.83 4.82 -13.55
N LEU A 93 -2.88 4.92 -12.24
CA LEU A 93 -1.85 4.38 -11.35
C LEU A 93 -2.50 3.47 -10.34
N MET A 94 -2.00 2.24 -10.25
CA MET A 94 -2.43 1.29 -9.24
C MET A 94 -1.36 1.21 -8.16
N VAL A 95 -1.79 1.30 -6.91
CA VAL A 95 -0.94 1.02 -5.75
C VAL A 95 -1.50 -0.23 -5.09
N SER A 96 -0.68 -1.24 -4.93
CA SER A 96 -1.08 -2.45 -4.22
C SER A 96 -0.13 -2.75 -3.07
N VAL A 97 -0.70 -3.21 -1.97
CA VAL A 97 0.03 -3.62 -0.78
C VAL A 97 -0.40 -5.04 -0.46
N THR A 98 0.57 -5.94 -0.34
CA THR A 98 0.29 -7.33 -0.01
C THR A 98 1.06 -7.72 1.23
N GLY A 99 0.55 -8.70 1.95
CA GLY A 99 1.24 -9.21 3.13
C GLY A 99 0.57 -10.48 3.63
N THR A 100 1.13 -11.03 4.72
CA THR A 100 0.58 -12.22 5.36
C THR A 100 -0.02 -11.85 6.70
N ALA A 101 -1.31 -12.11 6.86
CA ALA A 101 -2.01 -11.90 8.12
C ALA A 101 -1.66 -13.04 9.07
N VAL A 102 -1.28 -12.71 10.31
CA VAL A 102 -0.84 -13.69 11.30
C VAL A 102 -1.45 -13.40 12.66
N THR A 103 -1.52 -14.44 13.50
CA THR A 103 -1.75 -14.28 14.92
C THR A 103 -0.42 -14.44 15.65
N LEU A 104 -0.31 -13.78 16.79
CA LEU A 104 0.94 -13.74 17.56
C LEU A 104 0.75 -14.37 18.93
N SER A 105 1.86 -14.87 19.49
CA SER A 105 1.96 -15.31 20.87
C SER A 105 3.29 -14.86 21.44
N TYR A 106 3.44 -14.96 22.74
CA TYR A 106 4.71 -14.64 23.40
C TYR A 106 5.68 -15.80 23.43
#